data_209f2d25c1b8d42c080d588a2767108a
#
_entry.id   209f2d25c1b8d42c080d588a2767108a
#
_cell.length_a   1.000
_cell.length_b   1.000
_cell.length_c   1.000
_cell.angle_alpha   90.00
_cell.angle_beta   90.00
_cell.angle_gamma   90.00
#
_symmetry.space_group_name_H-M   'P 1'
#
loop_
_entity.id
_entity.type
_entity.pdbx_description
1 polymer ?
#
loop_
_entity_poly.entity_id
_entity_poly.type
_entity_poly.pdbx_seq_one_letter_code
_entity_poly.pdbx_strand_id
1 'polypeptide(L)'
;MSKKFLIYIFLFLILASLAAFFVISKNSSTQPALPQGKTYEVILGENGFSPNETTIKVGDSIRFKSSLNQAFWPASDLHPTHGIYPEFDPQEPIEVSNSWTFQFLKTGLWKYHDHLSPYNRGIIIVKP
;
A
#
# COMPACT_ATOMS: atom_id res chain seq x y z
N MET A 1 -35.62 -45.77 -14.79
CA MET A 1 -35.63 -44.29 -14.79
C MET A 1 -35.56 -43.81 -16.23
N SER A 2 -36.52 -42.96 -16.70
CA SER A 2 -36.56 -42.60 -18.12
C SER A 2 -35.43 -41.61 -18.46
N LYS A 3 -34.88 -41.69 -19.68
CA LYS A 3 -33.84 -40.76 -20.16
C LYS A 3 -34.24 -39.28 -20.00
N LYS A 4 -35.55 -38.98 -20.15
CA LYS A 4 -36.09 -37.63 -19.96
C LYS A 4 -35.96 -37.16 -18.52
N PHE A 5 -36.16 -38.03 -17.53
CA PHE A 5 -36.04 -37.71 -16.11
C PHE A 5 -34.59 -37.36 -15.72
N LEU A 6 -33.63 -38.09 -16.27
CA LEU A 6 -32.21 -37.80 -16.08
C LEU A 6 -31.81 -36.43 -16.68
N ILE A 7 -32.37 -36.08 -17.84
CA ILE A 7 -32.09 -34.77 -18.45
C ILE A 7 -32.64 -33.63 -17.60
N TYR A 8 -33.85 -33.78 -17.02
CA TYR A 8 -34.39 -32.73 -16.12
C TYR A 8 -33.60 -32.57 -14.84
N ILE A 9 -33.12 -33.66 -14.24
CA ILE A 9 -32.22 -33.57 -13.07
C ILE A 9 -30.92 -32.83 -13.42
N PHE A 10 -30.33 -33.14 -14.56
CA PHE A 10 -29.10 -32.51 -15.01
C PHE A 10 -29.28 -31.01 -15.27
N LEU A 11 -30.35 -30.62 -15.92
CA LEU A 11 -30.72 -29.22 -16.15
C LEU A 11 -30.98 -28.47 -14.83
N PHE A 12 -31.67 -29.09 -13.88
CA PHE A 12 -31.91 -28.50 -12.55
C PHE A 12 -30.61 -28.27 -11.77
N LEU A 13 -29.67 -29.22 -11.82
CA LEU A 13 -28.36 -29.08 -11.16
C LEU A 13 -27.53 -27.96 -11.80
N ILE A 14 -27.56 -27.80 -13.10
CA ILE A 14 -26.89 -26.68 -13.80
C ILE A 14 -27.52 -25.34 -13.40
N LEU A 15 -28.86 -25.22 -13.39
CA LEU A 15 -29.52 -23.99 -12.96
C LEU A 15 -29.22 -23.65 -11.50
N ALA A 16 -29.20 -24.65 -10.60
CA ALA A 16 -28.90 -24.46 -9.20
C ALA A 16 -27.44 -24.02 -8.99
N SER A 17 -26.50 -24.57 -9.75
CA SER A 17 -25.07 -24.17 -9.69
C SER A 17 -24.85 -22.75 -10.21
N LEU A 18 -25.54 -22.36 -11.29
CA LEU A 18 -25.52 -20.99 -11.82
C LEU A 18 -26.11 -19.97 -10.83
N ALA A 19 -27.22 -20.32 -10.17
CA ALA A 19 -27.83 -19.47 -9.14
C ALA A 19 -26.93 -19.31 -7.93
N ALA A 20 -26.29 -20.39 -7.46
CA ALA A 20 -25.32 -20.35 -6.36
C ALA A 20 -24.10 -19.49 -6.71
N PHE A 21 -23.57 -19.62 -7.93
CA PHE A 21 -22.46 -18.78 -8.40
C PHE A 21 -22.83 -17.29 -8.44
N PHE A 22 -24.04 -16.96 -8.87
CA PHE A 22 -24.51 -15.58 -8.93
C PHE A 22 -24.74 -14.97 -7.53
N VAL A 23 -25.20 -15.76 -6.56
CA VAL A 23 -25.35 -15.33 -5.15
C VAL A 23 -23.99 -15.08 -4.51
N ILE A 24 -23.01 -15.98 -4.73
CA ILE A 24 -21.65 -15.83 -4.19
C ILE A 24 -20.96 -14.61 -4.81
N SER A 25 -21.17 -14.35 -6.11
CA SER A 25 -20.61 -13.17 -6.81
C SER A 25 -21.17 -11.84 -6.29
N LYS A 26 -22.42 -11.81 -5.80
CA LYS A 26 -23.00 -10.60 -5.18
C LYS A 26 -22.55 -10.33 -3.76
N ASN A 27 -22.05 -11.34 -3.06
CA ASN A 27 -21.49 -11.23 -1.71
C ASN A 27 -19.98 -10.95 -1.70
N SER A 28 -19.42 -10.38 -2.76
CA SER A 28 -18.08 -9.78 -2.69
C SER A 28 -18.12 -8.74 -1.57
N SER A 29 -17.54 -9.10 -0.44
CA SER A 29 -17.43 -8.28 0.76
C SER A 29 -16.97 -6.88 0.35
N THR A 30 -17.81 -5.88 0.60
CA THR A 30 -17.41 -4.49 0.53
C THR A 30 -16.38 -4.31 1.67
N GLN A 31 -15.12 -4.59 1.38
CA GLN A 31 -14.05 -4.27 2.30
C GLN A 31 -14.16 -2.76 2.54
N PRO A 32 -14.18 -2.28 3.79
CA PRO A 32 -14.24 -0.84 4.05
C PRO A 32 -13.15 -0.17 3.22
N ALA A 33 -13.53 0.78 2.38
CA ALA A 33 -12.56 1.54 1.61
C ALA A 33 -11.61 2.22 2.61
N LEU A 34 -10.30 2.02 2.42
CA LEU A 34 -9.31 2.72 3.22
C LEU A 34 -9.59 4.23 3.11
N PRO A 35 -9.41 5.01 4.18
CA PRO A 35 -9.60 6.45 4.13
C PRO A 35 -8.86 7.03 2.94
N GLN A 36 -9.58 7.67 2.02
CA GLN A 36 -8.98 8.36 0.89
C GLN A 36 -8.45 9.70 1.39
N GLY A 37 -7.14 9.74 1.68
CA GLY A 37 -6.43 10.93 2.09
C GLY A 37 -5.77 11.66 0.90
N LYS A 38 -5.10 12.76 1.20
CA LYS A 38 -4.26 13.50 0.26
C LYS A 38 -2.93 12.77 0.05
N THR A 39 -2.31 12.99 -1.11
CA THR A 39 -0.94 12.53 -1.36
C THR A 39 -0.01 13.73 -1.38
N TYR A 40 1.01 13.69 -0.55
CA TYR A 40 2.11 14.66 -0.50
C TYR A 40 3.35 14.06 -1.15
N GLU A 41 4.28 14.90 -1.56
CA GLU A 41 5.50 14.45 -2.22
C GLU A 41 6.73 14.78 -1.38
N VAL A 42 7.66 13.83 -1.30
CA VAL A 42 8.97 14.00 -0.69
C VAL A 42 10.01 13.53 -1.69
N ILE A 43 11.01 14.36 -1.94
CA ILE A 43 12.04 14.12 -2.95
C ILE A 43 13.40 13.95 -2.27
N LEU A 44 14.09 12.86 -2.56
CA LEU A 44 15.51 12.70 -2.22
C LEU A 44 16.36 13.44 -3.25
N GLY A 45 17.10 14.43 -2.80
CA GLY A 45 18.07 15.18 -3.58
C GLY A 45 19.47 15.12 -2.97
N GLU A 46 20.39 15.90 -3.50
CA GLU A 46 21.80 15.93 -3.06
C GLU A 46 21.95 16.31 -1.57
N ASN A 47 21.01 17.08 -1.02
CA ASN A 47 21.01 17.52 0.38
C ASN A 47 20.10 16.69 1.29
N GLY A 48 19.70 15.48 0.85
CA GLY A 48 18.77 14.61 1.57
C GLY A 48 17.31 14.81 1.14
N PHE A 49 16.38 14.34 1.99
CA PHE A 49 14.95 14.44 1.72
C PHE A 49 14.42 15.89 1.85
N SER A 50 13.59 16.29 0.89
CA SER A 50 12.93 17.60 0.88
C SER A 50 11.42 17.45 0.54
N PRO A 51 10.50 17.97 1.38
CA PRO A 51 10.80 18.47 2.74
C PRO A 51 11.33 17.35 3.65
N ASN A 52 12.21 17.70 4.60
CA ASN A 52 12.74 16.74 5.57
C ASN A 52 11.79 16.45 6.74
N GLU A 53 10.77 17.31 6.91
CA GLU A 53 9.67 17.11 7.84
C GLU A 53 8.35 17.40 7.13
N THR A 54 7.37 16.49 7.26
CA THR A 54 6.06 16.63 6.65
C THR A 54 4.98 16.27 7.66
N THR A 55 4.01 17.19 7.85
CA THR A 55 2.83 16.93 8.68
C THR A 55 1.65 16.55 7.80
N ILE A 56 1.02 15.42 8.10
CA ILE A 56 -0.13 14.86 7.38
C ILE A 56 -1.21 14.40 8.36
N LYS A 57 -2.34 13.95 7.85
CA LYS A 57 -3.39 13.29 8.62
C LYS A 57 -3.39 11.79 8.42
N VAL A 58 -3.94 11.06 9.36
CA VAL A 58 -4.22 9.63 9.21
C VAL A 58 -5.05 9.40 7.93
N GLY A 59 -4.62 8.43 7.11
CA GLY A 59 -5.21 8.16 5.81
C GLY A 59 -4.53 8.89 4.64
N ASP A 60 -3.71 9.91 4.91
CA ASP A 60 -2.90 10.55 3.87
C ASP A 60 -1.72 9.67 3.44
N SER A 61 -1.16 9.96 2.29
CA SER A 61 -0.03 9.23 1.70
C SER A 61 1.15 10.15 1.43
N ILE A 62 2.34 9.59 1.50
CA ILE A 62 3.57 10.21 0.98
C ILE A 62 4.03 9.46 -0.25
N ARG A 63 4.26 10.19 -1.33
CA ARG A 63 4.96 9.70 -2.51
C ARG A 63 6.42 10.09 -2.43
N PHE A 64 7.28 9.10 -2.32
CA PHE A 64 8.73 9.27 -2.33
C PHE A 64 9.27 9.16 -3.76
N LYS A 65 10.14 10.09 -4.13
CA LYS A 65 10.87 10.13 -5.39
C LYS A 65 12.33 10.46 -5.14
N SER A 66 13.19 10.19 -6.12
CA SER A 66 14.56 10.68 -6.14
C SER A 66 14.79 11.56 -7.36
N SER A 67 15.53 12.64 -7.17
CA SER A 67 16.09 13.46 -8.26
C SER A 67 17.53 13.03 -8.61
N LEU A 68 18.08 12.07 -7.88
CA LEU A 68 19.41 11.52 -8.09
C LEU A 68 19.36 10.42 -9.16
N ASN A 69 20.48 10.23 -9.88
CA ASN A 69 20.62 9.15 -10.85
C ASN A 69 21.09 7.85 -10.16
N GLN A 70 20.39 7.47 -9.10
CA GLN A 70 20.64 6.24 -8.33
C GLN A 70 19.37 5.76 -7.68
N ALA A 71 19.30 4.45 -7.38
CA ALA A 71 18.23 3.87 -6.60
C ALA A 71 18.22 4.45 -5.17
N PHE A 72 17.07 4.39 -4.52
CA PHE A 72 16.88 4.83 -3.13
C PHE A 72 15.89 3.92 -2.41
N TRP A 73 15.87 3.95 -1.08
CA TRP A 73 15.02 3.05 -0.30
C TRP A 73 14.53 3.75 0.98
N PRO A 74 13.42 4.49 0.92
CA PRO A 74 12.88 5.16 2.10
C PRO A 74 12.18 4.17 3.02
N ALA A 75 12.68 4.02 4.24
CA ALA A 75 12.12 3.10 5.22
C ALA A 75 12.15 3.71 6.63
N SER A 76 11.25 3.25 7.50
CA SER A 76 11.19 3.73 8.88
C SER A 76 12.49 3.42 9.65
N ASP A 77 12.77 4.19 10.71
CA ASP A 77 13.83 3.82 11.63
C ASP A 77 13.43 2.53 12.41
N LEU A 78 14.31 1.78 12.95
CA LEU A 78 15.76 1.82 13.06
C LEU A 78 16.41 1.12 11.85
N HIS A 79 17.60 1.62 11.46
CA HIS A 79 18.41 0.88 10.50
C HIS A 79 19.14 -0.29 11.18
N PRO A 80 19.18 -1.51 10.58
CA PRO A 80 18.56 -1.93 9.33
C PRO A 80 17.18 -2.57 9.51
N THR A 81 16.57 -2.51 10.71
CA THR A 81 15.41 -3.35 11.08
C THR A 81 14.05 -2.73 10.72
N HIS A 82 13.98 -1.41 10.44
CA HIS A 82 12.78 -0.63 10.16
C HIS A 82 11.67 -0.80 11.22
N GLY A 83 12.10 -0.99 12.49
CA GLY A 83 11.22 -1.54 13.54
C GLY A 83 10.21 -0.58 14.13
N ILE A 84 10.31 0.76 13.92
CA ILE A 84 9.36 1.70 14.51
C ILE A 84 8.02 1.74 13.76
N TYR A 85 8.03 1.43 12.44
CA TYR A 85 6.84 1.28 11.61
C TYR A 85 7.15 0.26 10.50
N PRO A 86 7.11 -1.06 10.77
CA PRO A 86 7.61 -2.07 9.85
C PRO A 86 6.95 -2.07 8.47
N GLU A 87 5.68 -1.64 8.39
CA GLU A 87 4.96 -1.55 7.12
C GLU A 87 5.44 -0.37 6.25
N PHE A 88 6.12 0.63 6.85
CA PHE A 88 6.75 1.74 6.13
C PHE A 88 8.12 1.31 5.62
N ASP A 89 8.11 0.40 4.64
CA ASP A 89 9.28 -0.21 4.02
C ASP A 89 8.87 -0.78 2.65
N PRO A 90 9.44 -0.34 1.51
CA PRO A 90 9.19 -0.93 0.20
C PRO A 90 9.80 -2.33 0.03
N GLN A 91 10.65 -2.78 0.97
CA GLN A 91 11.33 -4.07 1.03
C GLN A 91 12.35 -4.33 -0.10
N GLU A 92 12.49 -3.41 -1.02
CA GLU A 92 13.48 -3.42 -2.09
C GLU A 92 13.82 -1.99 -2.53
N PRO A 93 14.98 -1.76 -3.14
CA PRO A 93 15.34 -0.47 -3.70
C PRO A 93 14.34 -0.02 -4.76
N ILE A 94 14.05 1.27 -4.77
CA ILE A 94 13.26 1.91 -5.80
C ILE A 94 14.21 2.41 -6.88
N GLU A 95 14.06 1.87 -8.08
CA GLU A 95 14.92 2.19 -9.22
C GLU A 95 14.78 3.64 -9.69
N VAL A 96 15.79 4.10 -10.40
CA VAL A 96 15.87 5.45 -10.96
C VAL A 96 14.60 5.81 -11.73
N SER A 97 14.12 7.02 -11.54
CA SER A 97 12.89 7.57 -12.13
C SER A 97 11.57 6.94 -11.65
N ASN A 98 11.62 5.93 -10.80
CA ASN A 98 10.44 5.36 -10.17
C ASN A 98 10.06 6.13 -8.89
N SER A 99 8.88 5.84 -8.37
CA SER A 99 8.39 6.38 -7.10
C SER A 99 7.72 5.31 -6.29
N TRP A 100 7.71 5.48 -4.98
CA TRP A 100 6.97 4.62 -4.07
C TRP A 100 6.02 5.47 -3.23
N THR A 101 4.80 4.96 -2.99
CA THR A 101 3.79 5.66 -2.22
C THR A 101 3.36 4.81 -1.04
N PHE A 102 3.42 5.39 0.16
CA PHE A 102 2.98 4.75 1.39
C PHE A 102 1.85 5.55 2.05
N GLN A 103 0.76 4.87 2.44
CA GLN A 103 -0.36 5.45 3.17
C GLN A 103 -0.15 5.28 4.67
N PHE A 104 -0.24 6.38 5.42
CA PHE A 104 -0.05 6.39 6.86
C PHE A 104 -1.37 6.18 7.59
N LEU A 105 -1.52 5.03 8.22
CA LEU A 105 -2.74 4.65 8.96
C LEU A 105 -2.59 4.73 10.48
N LYS A 106 -1.41 5.10 10.98
CA LYS A 106 -1.11 5.21 12.41
C LYS A 106 -0.68 6.64 12.73
N THR A 107 -1.31 7.26 13.72
CA THR A 107 -0.88 8.57 14.25
C THR A 107 0.47 8.45 14.93
N GLY A 108 1.27 9.49 14.91
CA GLY A 108 2.57 9.51 15.58
C GLY A 108 3.63 10.33 14.85
N LEU A 109 4.85 10.24 15.35
CA LEU A 109 6.04 10.82 14.75
C LEU A 109 6.91 9.69 14.24
N TRP A 110 7.02 9.59 12.90
CA TRP A 110 7.67 8.49 12.21
C TRP A 110 8.97 8.98 11.58
N LYS A 111 10.08 8.69 12.21
CA LYS A 111 11.41 8.92 11.64
C LYS A 111 11.69 7.89 10.57
N TYR A 112 12.35 8.31 9.50
CA TYR A 112 12.73 7.44 8.38
C TYR A 112 14.09 7.84 7.81
N HIS A 113 14.66 6.95 7.01
CA HIS A 113 15.94 7.16 6.34
C HIS A 113 15.92 6.51 4.96
N ASP A 114 16.88 6.87 4.13
CA ASP A 114 17.21 6.09 2.94
C ASP A 114 18.10 4.90 3.37
N HIS A 115 17.58 3.67 3.23
CA HIS A 115 18.29 2.46 3.64
C HIS A 115 19.65 2.30 2.93
N LEU A 116 19.77 2.78 1.67
CA LEU A 116 21.02 2.75 0.91
C LEU A 116 22.02 3.82 1.34
N SER A 117 21.53 4.91 1.96
CA SER A 117 22.34 6.03 2.47
C SER A 117 21.75 6.54 3.78
N PRO A 118 21.98 5.87 4.92
CA PRO A 118 21.27 6.12 6.19
C PRO A 118 21.50 7.51 6.83
N TYR A 119 22.35 8.31 6.26
CA TYR A 119 22.53 9.74 6.63
C TYR A 119 21.38 10.61 6.13
N ASN A 120 20.74 10.22 5.02
CA ASN A 120 19.56 10.90 4.50
C ASN A 120 18.36 10.51 5.35
N ARG A 121 17.84 11.47 6.12
CA ARG A 121 16.78 11.25 7.11
C ARG A 121 15.64 12.23 6.94
N GLY A 122 14.46 11.83 7.41
CA GLY A 122 13.31 12.71 7.49
C GLY A 122 12.34 12.28 8.59
N ILE A 123 11.27 13.04 8.72
CA ILE A 123 10.24 12.84 9.75
C ILE A 123 8.87 13.04 9.10
N ILE A 124 7.97 12.09 9.34
CA ILE A 124 6.53 12.25 9.02
C ILE A 124 5.75 12.34 10.33
N ILE A 125 5.02 13.45 10.51
CA ILE A 125 4.14 13.68 11.66
C ILE A 125 2.71 13.40 11.20
N VAL A 126 2.11 12.34 11.72
CA VAL A 126 0.74 11.92 11.38
C VAL A 126 -0.21 12.32 12.49
N LYS A 127 -1.10 13.26 12.19
CA LYS A 127 -2.16 13.74 13.10
C LYS A 127 -3.47 13.00 12.84
N PRO A 128 -4.38 12.98 13.83
CA PRO A 128 -5.75 12.49 13.64
C PRO A 128 -6.51 13.19 12.52
#